data_8b86175020aeb05a6dcad43f87168dcc
#
_entry.id   8b86175020aeb05a6dcad43f87168dcc
#
_cell.length_a   1.000
_cell.length_b   1.000
_cell.length_c   1.000
_cell.angle_alpha   90.00
_cell.angle_beta   90.00
_cell.angle_gamma   90.00
#
_symmetry.space_group_name_H-M   'P 1'
#
loop_
_entity.id
_entity.type
_entity.pdbx_description
1 polymer ?
#
loop_
_entity_poly.entity_id
_entity_poly.type
_entity_poly.pdbx_seq_one_letter_code
_entity_poly.pdbx_strand_id
1 'polypeptide(L)'
;MKKVIKNYIEKIENSKVYEVASISPLTKADNLSKELANSIFLKREDLQPTHSFKIRGAYNKIAHLYQSKKITEVATASAGNHAQGVAYSAKELGIKATIFMPKTTPLIKVNAVRDLKAKVVLVGNNFDDALKESKTFCKKNKVNFIHPFDDPLVIAGQGTVGMEISEQFPENLYAVFVAVGGGGLIAGIGAYLDKVHPNVKIIGLSLIHISEPTRQAT
;
A
#
# COMPACT_ATOMS: atom_id res chain seq x y z
N MET A 1 -11.63 20.33 3.14
CA MET A 1 -10.94 19.24 3.91
C MET A 1 -11.93 18.23 4.48
N LYS A 2 -12.87 18.56 5.37
CA LYS A 2 -13.82 17.59 5.99
C LYS A 2 -14.64 16.75 4.98
N LYS A 3 -15.08 17.31 3.84
CA LYS A 3 -15.83 16.55 2.79
C LYS A 3 -14.96 15.51 2.08
N VAL A 4 -13.67 15.79 1.89
CA VAL A 4 -12.72 14.86 1.27
C VAL A 4 -12.46 13.67 2.20
N ILE A 5 -12.21 13.93 3.48
CA ILE A 5 -11.98 12.90 4.50
C ILE A 5 -13.20 11.97 4.63
N LYS A 6 -14.43 12.52 4.70
CA LYS A 6 -15.65 11.73 4.75
C LYS A 6 -15.77 10.75 3.58
N ASN A 7 -15.43 11.18 2.38
CA ASN A 7 -15.44 10.33 1.18
C ASN A 7 -14.41 9.19 1.26
N TYR A 8 -13.24 9.41 1.91
CA TYR A 8 -12.26 8.34 2.11
C TYR A 8 -12.72 7.30 3.11
N ILE A 9 -13.41 7.69 4.17
CA ILE A 9 -13.90 6.76 5.19
C ILE A 9 -14.88 5.76 4.57
N GLU A 10 -15.88 6.23 3.82
CA GLU A 10 -16.81 5.34 3.12
C GLU A 10 -16.08 4.37 2.18
N LYS A 11 -15.01 4.84 1.50
CA LYS A 11 -14.20 3.97 0.64
C LYS A 11 -13.37 2.95 1.43
N ILE A 12 -12.91 3.29 2.62
CA ILE A 12 -12.15 2.39 3.49
C ILE A 12 -13.07 1.30 4.05
N GLU A 13 -14.22 1.69 4.60
CA GLU A 13 -15.21 0.78 5.19
C GLU A 13 -15.81 -0.17 4.15
N ASN A 14 -15.99 0.29 2.90
CA ASN A 14 -16.49 -0.51 1.78
C ASN A 14 -15.38 -1.16 0.93
N SER A 15 -14.14 -1.20 1.44
CA SER A 15 -13.04 -1.78 0.70
C SER A 15 -13.15 -3.31 0.60
N LYS A 16 -12.63 -3.85 -0.50
CA LYS A 16 -12.64 -5.29 -0.79
C LYS A 16 -11.40 -6.03 -0.30
N VAL A 17 -10.65 -5.37 0.56
CA VAL A 17 -9.33 -5.83 1.02
C VAL A 17 -9.39 -7.24 1.62
N TYR A 18 -10.43 -7.53 2.39
CA TYR A 18 -10.54 -8.79 3.13
C TYR A 18 -10.95 -10.01 2.28
N GLU A 19 -11.15 -9.83 1.00
CA GLU A 19 -11.26 -10.96 0.07
C GLU A 19 -9.91 -11.68 -0.11
N VAL A 20 -8.78 -11.01 0.19
CA VAL A 20 -7.42 -11.56 0.02
C VAL A 20 -6.44 -11.25 1.14
N ALA A 21 -6.61 -10.16 1.86
CA ALA A 21 -5.74 -9.78 2.96
C ALA A 21 -6.31 -10.24 4.29
N SER A 22 -5.44 -10.63 5.19
CA SER A 22 -5.81 -10.98 6.56
C SER A 22 -5.80 -9.76 7.46
N ILE A 23 -6.64 -9.76 8.50
CA ILE A 23 -6.50 -8.84 9.63
C ILE A 23 -5.16 -9.17 10.30
N SER A 24 -4.19 -8.27 10.16
CA SER A 24 -2.86 -8.50 10.70
C SER A 24 -2.83 -8.25 12.21
N PRO A 25 -2.05 -9.02 12.98
CA PRO A 25 -1.98 -8.81 14.42
C PRO A 25 -1.26 -7.52 14.79
N LEU A 26 -1.65 -6.96 15.93
CA LEU A 26 -0.94 -5.90 16.61
C LEU A 26 -0.11 -6.53 17.74
N THR A 27 1.19 -6.68 17.52
CA THR A 27 2.09 -7.41 18.42
C THR A 27 2.90 -6.45 19.28
N LYS A 28 2.91 -6.65 20.59
CA LYS A 28 3.73 -5.86 21.51
C LYS A 28 5.21 -6.11 21.25
N ALA A 29 5.98 -5.05 21.15
CA ALA A 29 7.43 -5.07 21.01
C ALA A 29 8.08 -4.93 22.42
N ASP A 30 8.17 -6.05 23.17
CA ASP A 30 8.55 -5.99 24.60
C ASP A 30 9.93 -5.39 24.83
N ASN A 31 10.94 -5.79 24.08
CA ASN A 31 12.30 -5.26 24.22
C ASN A 31 12.34 -3.73 23.96
N LEU A 32 11.75 -3.29 22.86
CA LEU A 32 11.70 -1.88 22.51
C LEU A 32 10.85 -1.08 23.50
N SER A 33 9.76 -1.65 23.97
CA SER A 33 8.89 -1.04 25.00
C SER A 33 9.64 -0.83 26.31
N LYS A 34 10.44 -1.81 26.74
CA LYS A 34 11.28 -1.73 27.93
C LYS A 34 12.39 -0.71 27.78
N GLU A 35 13.08 -0.71 26.64
CA GLU A 35 14.19 0.23 26.35
C GLU A 35 13.71 1.68 26.36
N LEU A 36 12.56 1.96 25.75
CA LEU A 36 12.01 3.30 25.62
C LEU A 36 11.04 3.68 26.74
N ALA A 37 10.88 2.85 27.79
CA ALA A 37 9.93 3.03 28.90
C ALA A 37 8.52 3.43 28.39
N ASN A 38 8.04 2.76 27.33
CA ASN A 38 6.76 3.05 26.68
C ASN A 38 6.08 1.75 26.22
N SER A 39 4.80 1.79 25.86
CA SER A 39 4.10 0.64 25.28
C SER A 39 4.12 0.73 23.76
N ILE A 40 4.94 -0.09 23.12
CA ILE A 40 5.15 -0.09 21.68
C ILE A 40 4.58 -1.35 21.06
N PHE A 41 3.79 -1.18 19.99
CA PHE A 41 3.16 -2.25 19.25
C PHE A 41 3.55 -2.17 17.76
N LEU A 42 3.67 -3.32 17.13
CA LEU A 42 3.95 -3.48 15.72
C LEU A 42 2.71 -4.00 15.00
N LYS A 43 2.20 -3.24 14.04
CA LYS A 43 1.18 -3.73 13.11
C LYS A 43 1.86 -4.58 12.03
N ARG A 44 1.62 -5.89 12.09
CA ARG A 44 2.41 -6.92 11.39
C ARG A 44 1.96 -7.13 9.94
N GLU A 45 2.13 -6.10 9.11
CA GLU A 45 1.83 -6.19 7.67
C GLU A 45 2.82 -7.08 6.89
N ASP A 46 3.93 -7.45 7.48
CA ASP A 46 4.85 -8.48 6.98
C ASP A 46 4.24 -9.89 6.96
N LEU A 47 3.18 -10.13 7.72
CA LEU A 47 2.45 -11.39 7.74
C LEU A 47 1.35 -11.51 6.67
N GLN A 48 1.16 -10.49 5.85
CA GLN A 48 0.27 -10.57 4.69
C GLN A 48 0.80 -11.58 3.65
N PRO A 49 -0.07 -12.15 2.78
CA PRO A 49 0.34 -13.12 1.74
C PRO A 49 1.47 -12.65 0.82
N THR A 50 1.63 -11.34 0.65
CA THR A 50 2.73 -10.73 -0.14
C THR A 50 3.77 -10.05 0.75
N HIS A 51 3.84 -10.38 2.03
CA HIS A 51 4.76 -9.86 3.03
C HIS A 51 4.80 -8.33 3.12
N SER A 52 3.67 -7.68 2.82
CA SER A 52 3.53 -6.21 2.94
C SER A 52 2.08 -5.75 2.80
N PHE A 53 1.80 -4.56 3.33
CA PHE A 53 0.51 -3.89 3.20
C PHE A 53 0.07 -3.60 1.75
N LYS A 54 0.96 -3.69 0.78
CA LYS A 54 0.68 -3.30 -0.61
C LYS A 54 -0.42 -4.11 -1.27
N ILE A 55 -0.65 -5.34 -0.84
CA ILE A 55 -1.76 -6.17 -1.31
C ILE A 55 -3.12 -5.49 -1.11
N ARG A 56 -3.32 -4.78 0.01
CA ARG A 56 -4.59 -4.14 0.37
C ARG A 56 -5.04 -3.15 -0.70
N GLY A 57 -4.22 -2.13 -0.98
CA GLY A 57 -4.57 -1.12 -1.97
C GLY A 57 -4.57 -1.63 -3.40
N ALA A 58 -3.66 -2.53 -3.74
CA ALA A 58 -3.62 -3.15 -5.06
C ALA A 58 -4.90 -3.95 -5.33
N TYR A 59 -5.28 -4.83 -4.41
CA TYR A 59 -6.50 -5.62 -4.56
C TYR A 59 -7.75 -4.75 -4.57
N ASN A 60 -7.90 -3.83 -3.62
CA ASN A 60 -9.06 -2.95 -3.56
C ASN A 60 -9.29 -2.22 -4.89
N LYS A 61 -8.23 -1.68 -5.50
CA LYS A 61 -8.32 -1.00 -6.81
C LYS A 61 -8.71 -1.96 -7.93
N ILE A 62 -8.04 -3.11 -8.02
CA ILE A 62 -8.24 -4.07 -9.12
C ILE A 62 -9.62 -4.70 -9.03
N ALA A 63 -10.08 -5.09 -7.84
CA ALA A 63 -11.40 -5.67 -7.63
C ALA A 63 -12.54 -4.70 -8.03
N HIS A 64 -12.42 -3.41 -7.69
CA HIS A 64 -13.37 -2.40 -8.14
C HIS A 64 -13.38 -2.24 -9.68
N LEU A 65 -12.22 -2.23 -10.33
CA LEU A 65 -12.14 -2.18 -11.78
C LEU A 65 -12.70 -3.45 -12.42
N TYR A 66 -12.41 -4.61 -11.87
CA TYR A 66 -12.91 -5.89 -12.35
C TYR A 66 -14.45 -5.96 -12.30
N GLN A 67 -15.04 -5.55 -11.18
CA GLN A 67 -16.49 -5.56 -11.03
C GLN A 67 -17.19 -4.52 -11.90
N SER A 68 -16.67 -3.30 -11.96
CA SER A 68 -17.33 -2.18 -12.67
C SER A 68 -17.09 -2.17 -14.17
N LYS A 69 -15.91 -2.59 -14.63
CA LYS A 69 -15.47 -2.48 -16.03
C LYS A 69 -15.17 -3.81 -16.71
N LYS A 70 -15.30 -4.93 -15.98
CA LYS A 70 -14.98 -6.28 -16.51
C LYS A 70 -13.61 -6.35 -17.18
N ILE A 71 -12.61 -5.74 -16.54
CA ILE A 71 -11.23 -5.74 -17.04
C ILE A 71 -10.66 -7.15 -17.10
N THR A 72 -9.77 -7.41 -18.05
CA THR A 72 -9.08 -8.71 -18.22
C THR A 72 -7.58 -8.62 -18.00
N GLU A 73 -7.06 -7.38 -17.87
CA GLU A 73 -5.64 -7.14 -17.65
C GLU A 73 -5.41 -5.83 -16.89
N VAL A 74 -4.35 -5.82 -16.10
CA VAL A 74 -3.81 -4.62 -15.42
C VAL A 74 -2.31 -4.51 -15.64
N ALA A 75 -1.75 -3.30 -15.48
CA ALA A 75 -0.32 -3.12 -15.51
C ALA A 75 0.16 -2.15 -14.43
N THR A 76 1.42 -2.28 -14.05
CA THR A 76 2.10 -1.33 -13.15
C THR A 76 3.60 -1.29 -13.41
N ALA A 77 4.28 -0.27 -12.88
CA ALA A 77 5.73 -0.19 -12.80
C ALA A 77 6.16 -0.30 -11.33
N SER A 78 6.87 -1.36 -10.98
CA SER A 78 7.41 -1.54 -9.63
C SER A 78 8.36 -2.73 -9.59
N ALA A 79 9.49 -2.59 -8.89
CA ALA A 79 10.43 -3.69 -8.62
C ALA A 79 10.34 -4.21 -7.17
N GLY A 80 9.27 -3.89 -6.45
CA GLY A 80 9.14 -4.22 -5.02
C GLY A 80 7.74 -4.74 -4.65
N ASN A 81 7.33 -4.43 -3.42
CA ASN A 81 6.10 -4.93 -2.81
C ASN A 81 4.82 -4.62 -3.60
N HIS A 82 4.77 -3.47 -4.28
CA HIS A 82 3.61 -3.14 -5.10
C HIS A 82 3.47 -4.07 -6.32
N ALA A 83 4.59 -4.45 -6.94
CA ALA A 83 4.59 -5.43 -8.02
C ALA A 83 3.97 -6.77 -7.58
N GLN A 84 4.39 -7.28 -6.41
CA GLN A 84 3.83 -8.50 -5.83
C GLN A 84 2.35 -8.34 -5.47
N GLY A 85 1.97 -7.20 -4.87
CA GLY A 85 0.56 -6.91 -4.56
C GLY A 85 -0.34 -6.92 -5.80
N VAL A 86 0.09 -6.30 -6.91
CA VAL A 86 -0.66 -6.29 -8.17
C VAL A 86 -0.70 -7.68 -8.80
N ALA A 87 0.43 -8.39 -8.85
CA ALA A 87 0.52 -9.73 -9.41
C ALA A 87 -0.37 -10.73 -8.66
N TYR A 88 -0.32 -10.72 -7.32
CA TYR A 88 -1.17 -11.55 -6.47
C TYR A 88 -2.66 -11.24 -6.69
N SER A 89 -3.03 -9.97 -6.65
CA SER A 89 -4.40 -9.53 -6.84
C SER A 89 -4.98 -9.94 -8.20
N ALA A 90 -4.19 -9.82 -9.25
CA ALA A 90 -4.60 -10.24 -10.58
C ALA A 90 -4.77 -11.76 -10.68
N LYS A 91 -3.87 -12.53 -10.05
CA LYS A 91 -3.95 -14.00 -9.98
C LYS A 91 -5.25 -14.44 -9.29
N GLU A 92 -5.59 -13.86 -8.13
CA GLU A 92 -6.81 -14.20 -7.39
C GLU A 92 -8.08 -13.87 -8.16
N LEU A 93 -8.08 -12.83 -8.98
CA LEU A 93 -9.21 -12.45 -9.83
C LEU A 93 -9.21 -13.14 -11.21
N GLY A 94 -8.25 -14.00 -11.51
CA GLY A 94 -8.14 -14.71 -12.80
C GLY A 94 -7.87 -13.79 -13.99
N ILE A 95 -7.24 -12.62 -13.78
CA ILE A 95 -6.89 -11.68 -14.85
C ILE A 95 -5.38 -11.59 -15.05
N LYS A 96 -4.97 -11.02 -16.19
CA LYS A 96 -3.55 -10.84 -16.51
C LYS A 96 -2.95 -9.65 -15.75
N ALA A 97 -1.68 -9.75 -15.38
CA ALA A 97 -0.89 -8.63 -14.89
C ALA A 97 0.40 -8.51 -15.69
N THR A 98 0.71 -7.31 -16.18
CA THR A 98 1.99 -6.97 -16.82
C THR A 98 2.75 -5.98 -15.93
N ILE A 99 3.90 -6.42 -15.41
CA ILE A 99 4.71 -5.67 -14.46
C ILE A 99 6.00 -5.19 -15.13
N PHE A 100 6.18 -3.89 -15.17
CA PHE A 100 7.39 -3.26 -15.73
C PHE A 100 8.41 -3.03 -14.64
N MET A 101 9.65 -3.48 -14.87
CA MET A 101 10.77 -3.35 -13.93
C MET A 101 12.02 -2.89 -14.68
N PRO A 102 12.92 -2.12 -14.03
CA PRO A 102 14.25 -1.85 -14.57
C PRO A 102 15.01 -3.14 -14.86
N LYS A 103 15.86 -3.13 -15.90
CA LYS A 103 16.76 -4.26 -16.21
C LYS A 103 17.73 -4.59 -15.06
N THR A 104 18.00 -3.61 -14.21
CA THR A 104 18.86 -3.74 -13.02
C THR A 104 18.19 -4.43 -11.84
N THR A 105 16.91 -4.80 -11.96
CA THR A 105 16.16 -5.44 -10.87
C THR A 105 16.75 -6.82 -10.54
N PRO A 106 17.08 -7.10 -9.26
CA PRO A 106 17.59 -8.40 -8.85
C PRO A 106 16.65 -9.55 -9.22
N LEU A 107 17.22 -10.67 -9.69
CA LEU A 107 16.45 -11.84 -10.14
C LEU A 107 15.48 -12.38 -9.09
N ILE A 108 15.84 -12.34 -7.82
CA ILE A 108 14.94 -12.77 -6.73
C ILE A 108 13.62 -12.00 -6.74
N LYS A 109 13.64 -10.69 -7.01
CA LYS A 109 12.43 -9.86 -7.10
C LYS A 109 11.64 -10.14 -8.38
N VAL A 110 12.34 -10.36 -9.48
CA VAL A 110 11.72 -10.73 -10.77
C VAL A 110 11.00 -12.07 -10.64
N ASN A 111 11.66 -13.07 -10.06
CA ASN A 111 11.10 -14.40 -9.89
C ASN A 111 9.90 -14.41 -8.94
N ALA A 112 9.97 -13.68 -7.81
CA ALA A 112 8.84 -13.53 -6.90
C ALA A 112 7.55 -13.05 -7.57
N VAL A 113 7.66 -12.20 -8.60
CA VAL A 113 6.50 -11.73 -9.38
C VAL A 113 6.08 -12.75 -10.46
N ARG A 114 7.05 -13.43 -11.08
CA ARG A 114 6.76 -14.51 -12.06
C ARG A 114 6.06 -15.71 -11.42
N ASP A 115 6.43 -16.06 -10.19
CA ASP A 115 5.80 -17.14 -9.42
C ASP A 115 4.32 -16.85 -9.13
N LEU A 116 3.96 -15.57 -9.07
CA LEU A 116 2.57 -15.10 -9.01
C LEU A 116 1.89 -15.07 -10.39
N LYS A 117 2.49 -15.67 -11.43
CA LYS A 117 1.96 -15.79 -12.80
C LYS A 117 1.81 -14.45 -13.54
N ALA A 118 2.44 -13.39 -13.08
CA ALA A 118 2.45 -12.13 -13.81
C ALA A 118 3.53 -12.11 -14.90
N LYS A 119 3.24 -11.41 -16.00
CA LYS A 119 4.22 -11.11 -17.03
C LYS A 119 5.15 -10.01 -16.56
N VAL A 120 6.46 -10.27 -16.51
CA VAL A 120 7.47 -9.28 -16.20
C VAL A 120 8.13 -8.77 -17.48
N VAL A 121 8.16 -7.45 -17.65
CA VAL A 121 8.84 -6.74 -18.72
C VAL A 121 10.02 -5.98 -18.11
N LEU A 122 11.24 -6.41 -18.44
CA LEU A 122 12.46 -5.74 -18.01
C LEU A 122 12.83 -4.68 -19.05
N VAL A 123 12.80 -3.39 -18.66
CA VAL A 123 12.99 -2.26 -19.58
C VAL A 123 13.66 -1.08 -18.88
N GLY A 124 14.51 -0.37 -19.62
CA GLY A 124 15.26 0.77 -19.09
C GLY A 124 16.26 0.40 -17.98
N ASN A 125 16.88 1.41 -17.40
CA ASN A 125 17.90 1.23 -16.37
C ASN A 125 17.46 1.70 -14.99
N ASN A 126 16.36 2.46 -14.92
CA ASN A 126 15.81 3.03 -13.70
C ASN A 126 14.28 2.92 -13.65
N PHE A 127 13.71 3.37 -12.53
CA PHE A 127 12.26 3.33 -12.32
C PHE A 127 11.48 4.20 -13.31
N ASP A 128 12.01 5.36 -13.66
CA ASP A 128 11.31 6.32 -14.54
C ASP A 128 11.16 5.76 -15.97
N ASP A 129 12.18 5.05 -16.45
CA ASP A 129 12.12 4.34 -17.75
C ASP A 129 11.02 3.28 -17.73
N ALA A 130 10.98 2.46 -16.69
CA ALA A 130 9.97 1.42 -16.53
C ALA A 130 8.56 2.02 -16.40
N LEU A 131 8.41 3.11 -15.68
CA LEU A 131 7.14 3.84 -15.51
C LEU A 131 6.66 4.43 -16.85
N LYS A 132 7.54 5.06 -17.61
CA LYS A 132 7.23 5.63 -18.93
C LYS A 132 6.74 4.55 -19.89
N GLU A 133 7.45 3.43 -19.94
CA GLU A 133 7.07 2.31 -20.82
C GLU A 133 5.75 1.66 -20.39
N SER A 134 5.53 1.49 -19.09
CA SER A 134 4.26 0.98 -18.58
C SER A 134 3.07 1.85 -18.94
N LYS A 135 3.21 3.19 -18.85
CA LYS A 135 2.18 4.14 -19.26
C LYS A 135 1.91 4.09 -20.77
N THR A 136 2.96 3.97 -21.58
CA THR A 136 2.87 3.79 -23.04
C THR A 136 2.11 2.50 -23.38
N PHE A 137 2.47 1.41 -22.73
CA PHE A 137 1.77 0.12 -22.86
C PHE A 137 0.30 0.23 -22.51
N CYS A 138 -0.02 0.82 -21.36
CA CYS A 138 -1.40 1.01 -20.90
C CYS A 138 -2.23 1.81 -21.91
N LYS A 139 -1.68 2.90 -22.44
CA LYS A 139 -2.36 3.73 -23.45
C LYS A 139 -2.61 2.98 -24.76
N LYS A 140 -1.59 2.30 -25.26
CA LYS A 140 -1.65 1.55 -26.54
C LYS A 140 -2.65 0.39 -26.47
N ASN A 141 -2.67 -0.35 -25.36
CA ASN A 141 -3.45 -1.58 -25.20
C ASN A 141 -4.76 -1.38 -24.43
N LYS A 142 -5.08 -0.15 -24.04
CA LYS A 142 -6.27 0.20 -23.21
C LYS A 142 -6.32 -0.58 -21.88
N VAL A 143 -5.15 -0.85 -21.29
CA VAL A 143 -4.99 -1.54 -20.01
C VAL A 143 -4.98 -0.53 -18.87
N ASN A 144 -5.58 -0.86 -17.73
CA ASN A 144 -5.59 0.01 -16.57
C ASN A 144 -4.25 -0.05 -15.83
N PHE A 145 -3.66 1.13 -15.62
CA PHE A 145 -2.46 1.27 -14.78
C PHE A 145 -2.86 1.29 -13.30
N ILE A 146 -2.22 0.45 -12.48
CA ILE A 146 -2.42 0.43 -11.03
C ILE A 146 -1.33 1.25 -10.36
N HIS A 147 -1.71 2.43 -9.87
CA HIS A 147 -0.77 3.36 -9.24
C HIS A 147 -0.31 2.83 -7.88
N PRO A 148 0.98 2.93 -7.50
CA PRO A 148 1.51 2.33 -6.27
C PRO A 148 1.08 3.02 -4.96
N PHE A 149 0.52 4.24 -5.02
CA PHE A 149 0.12 5.02 -3.84
C PHE A 149 -0.88 6.15 -4.11
N ASP A 150 -0.81 6.85 -5.24
CA ASP A 150 -1.64 8.03 -5.53
C ASP A 150 -2.86 7.65 -6.38
N ASP A 151 -3.77 6.93 -5.75
CA ASP A 151 -5.08 6.57 -6.30
C ASP A 151 -6.08 6.43 -5.13
N PRO A 152 -7.28 7.02 -5.22
CA PRO A 152 -8.25 7.01 -4.13
C PRO A 152 -8.64 5.61 -3.63
N LEU A 153 -8.74 4.62 -4.51
CA LEU A 153 -9.07 3.24 -4.13
C LEU A 153 -7.85 2.50 -3.56
N VAL A 154 -6.64 2.83 -4.02
CA VAL A 154 -5.41 2.31 -3.42
C VAL A 154 -5.24 2.88 -2.01
N ILE A 155 -5.40 4.20 -1.83
CA ILE A 155 -5.34 4.86 -0.52
C ILE A 155 -6.39 4.27 0.43
N ALA A 156 -7.62 4.07 -0.04
CA ALA A 156 -8.68 3.47 0.76
C ALA A 156 -8.34 2.05 1.22
N GLY A 157 -7.80 1.21 0.33
CA GLY A 157 -7.33 -0.12 0.72
C GLY A 157 -6.24 -0.08 1.79
N GLN A 158 -5.28 0.87 1.71
CA GLN A 158 -4.26 1.07 2.74
C GLN A 158 -4.85 1.59 4.05
N GLY A 159 -5.95 2.35 3.98
CA GLY A 159 -6.65 2.90 5.14
C GLY A 159 -7.26 1.83 6.06
N THR A 160 -7.50 0.61 5.56
CA THR A 160 -7.95 -0.52 6.38
C THR A 160 -6.95 -0.90 7.48
N VAL A 161 -5.67 -0.57 7.32
CA VAL A 161 -4.68 -0.70 8.39
C VAL A 161 -5.04 0.20 9.58
N GLY A 162 -5.46 1.44 9.31
CA GLY A 162 -5.94 2.38 10.35
C GLY A 162 -7.23 1.91 11.02
N MET A 163 -8.15 1.32 10.25
CA MET A 163 -9.38 0.72 10.76
C MET A 163 -9.05 -0.43 11.73
N GLU A 164 -8.21 -1.36 11.33
CA GLU A 164 -7.78 -2.48 12.18
C GLU A 164 -7.03 -2.02 13.45
N ILE A 165 -6.17 -1.00 13.35
CA ILE A 165 -5.49 -0.42 14.52
C ILE A 165 -6.52 0.13 15.50
N SER A 166 -7.53 0.86 15.01
CA SER A 166 -8.59 1.42 15.85
C SER A 166 -9.39 0.34 16.59
N GLU A 167 -9.68 -0.78 15.92
CA GLU A 167 -10.42 -1.91 16.51
C GLU A 167 -9.57 -2.71 17.49
N GLN A 168 -8.29 -2.91 17.20
CA GLN A 168 -7.37 -3.70 18.02
C GLN A 168 -6.81 -2.91 19.23
N PHE A 169 -6.81 -1.58 19.16
CA PHE A 169 -6.31 -0.70 20.21
C PHE A 169 -7.26 0.48 20.41
N PRO A 170 -8.45 0.26 20.97
CA PRO A 170 -9.53 1.26 21.03
C PRO A 170 -9.26 2.39 22.02
N GLU A 171 -8.43 2.16 23.05
CA GLU A 171 -8.19 3.10 24.14
C GLU A 171 -6.70 3.48 24.25
N ASN A 172 -6.46 4.73 24.67
CA ASN A 172 -5.11 5.24 25.00
C ASN A 172 -4.07 5.19 23.85
N LEU A 173 -4.51 5.13 22.60
CA LEU A 173 -3.61 5.25 21.46
C LEU A 173 -3.07 6.68 21.37
N TYR A 174 -1.77 6.86 21.65
CA TYR A 174 -1.12 8.16 21.65
C TYR A 174 -0.61 8.59 20.27
N ALA A 175 0.08 7.69 19.58
CA ALA A 175 0.67 7.97 18.27
C ALA A 175 0.75 6.72 17.40
N VAL A 176 0.65 6.93 16.09
CA VAL A 176 0.92 5.90 15.06
C VAL A 176 2.06 6.37 14.17
N PHE A 177 3.14 5.61 14.16
CA PHE A 177 4.30 5.85 13.32
C PHE A 177 4.14 5.07 12.01
N VAL A 178 4.18 5.78 10.90
CA VAL A 178 3.88 5.20 9.58
C VAL A 178 5.05 5.40 8.62
N ALA A 179 5.56 4.32 8.03
CA ALA A 179 6.57 4.40 6.98
C ALA A 179 6.04 5.17 5.76
N VAL A 180 6.78 6.19 5.32
CA VAL A 180 6.42 7.06 4.20
C VAL A 180 7.36 6.86 3.03
N GLY A 181 6.82 6.33 1.92
CA GLY A 181 7.42 6.43 0.61
C GLY A 181 6.59 7.40 -0.24
N GLY A 182 5.67 6.89 -1.07
CA GLY A 182 4.75 7.73 -1.86
C GLY A 182 3.52 8.28 -1.10
N GLY A 183 3.40 8.05 0.21
CA GLY A 183 2.38 8.66 1.06
C GLY A 183 1.02 7.95 1.13
N GLY A 184 0.74 6.94 0.29
CA GLY A 184 -0.59 6.30 0.25
C GLY A 184 -1.00 5.60 1.55
N LEU A 185 -0.05 5.00 2.29
CA LEU A 185 -0.34 4.34 3.57
C LEU A 185 -0.70 5.36 4.65
N ILE A 186 0.15 6.37 4.85
CA ILE A 186 -0.09 7.40 5.87
C ILE A 186 -1.36 8.22 5.56
N ALA A 187 -1.65 8.47 4.28
CA ALA A 187 -2.87 9.15 3.87
C ALA A 187 -4.13 8.34 4.23
N GLY A 188 -4.10 7.02 3.97
CA GLY A 188 -5.22 6.14 4.31
C GLY A 188 -5.43 5.98 5.81
N ILE A 189 -4.35 5.69 6.57
CA ILE A 189 -4.38 5.57 8.03
C ILE A 189 -4.85 6.89 8.66
N GLY A 190 -4.24 8.01 8.24
CA GLY A 190 -4.58 9.33 8.77
C GLY A 190 -6.03 9.72 8.50
N ALA A 191 -6.54 9.46 7.29
CA ALA A 191 -7.94 9.74 6.96
C ALA A 191 -8.93 8.98 7.85
N TYR A 192 -8.64 7.74 8.22
CA TYR A 192 -9.49 6.96 9.11
C TYR A 192 -9.36 7.40 10.56
N LEU A 193 -8.14 7.47 11.09
CA LEU A 193 -7.90 7.77 12.49
C LEU A 193 -8.25 9.22 12.87
N ASP A 194 -8.12 10.19 11.96
CA ASP A 194 -8.58 11.58 12.21
C ASP A 194 -10.06 11.66 12.56
N LYS A 195 -10.88 10.73 12.05
CA LYS A 195 -12.30 10.66 12.40
C LYS A 195 -12.57 9.97 13.72
N VAL A 196 -11.95 8.80 13.93
CA VAL A 196 -12.31 7.91 15.06
C VAL A 196 -11.48 8.16 16.30
N HIS A 197 -10.26 8.66 16.14
CA HIS A 197 -9.32 9.01 17.20
C HIS A 197 -8.64 10.36 16.92
N PRO A 198 -9.37 11.49 16.97
CA PRO A 198 -8.88 12.80 16.51
C PRO A 198 -7.67 13.34 17.30
N ASN A 199 -7.39 12.79 18.47
CA ASN A 199 -6.27 13.18 19.31
C ASN A 199 -4.99 12.35 19.06
N VAL A 200 -5.07 11.30 18.24
CA VAL A 200 -3.92 10.44 17.91
C VAL A 200 -2.97 11.17 16.98
N LYS A 201 -1.70 11.17 17.32
CA LYS A 201 -0.65 11.74 16.46
C LYS A 201 -0.29 10.77 15.36
N ILE A 202 -0.35 11.22 14.10
CA ILE A 202 0.12 10.45 12.94
C ILE A 202 1.49 10.96 12.54
N ILE A 203 2.51 10.13 12.70
CA ILE A 203 3.92 10.53 12.52
C ILE A 203 4.49 9.75 11.33
N GLY A 204 4.90 10.48 10.29
CA GLY A 204 5.54 9.88 9.11
C GLY A 204 7.02 9.57 9.38
N LEU A 205 7.46 8.36 9.02
CA LEU A 205 8.85 7.94 9.04
C LEU A 205 9.35 7.79 7.62
N SER A 206 10.29 8.63 7.20
CA SER A 206 10.88 8.61 5.87
C SER A 206 12.37 8.33 5.93
N LEU A 207 12.86 7.36 5.16
CA LEU A 207 14.27 7.04 5.09
C LEU A 207 15.11 8.13 4.39
N ILE A 208 14.50 8.95 3.53
CA ILE A 208 15.19 9.99 2.79
C ILE A 208 15.26 11.34 3.53
N HIS A 209 14.49 11.49 4.62
CA HIS A 209 14.45 12.73 5.42
C HIS A 209 15.11 12.57 6.79
N ILE A 210 15.81 11.48 7.05
CA ILE A 210 16.47 11.21 8.34
C ILE A 210 17.72 12.06 8.55
N SER A 211 18.33 12.58 7.49
CA SER A 211 19.62 13.30 7.56
C SER A 211 19.52 14.81 7.84
N GLU A 212 18.33 15.39 7.84
CA GLU A 212 18.17 16.81 8.17
C GLU A 212 17.17 17.02 9.32
N PRO A 213 17.60 17.64 10.43
CA PRO A 213 16.67 18.07 11.44
C PRO A 213 15.77 19.14 10.83
N THR A 214 14.50 18.85 10.65
CA THR A 214 13.48 19.84 10.28
C THR A 214 13.56 20.98 11.31
N ARG A 215 14.02 22.17 10.90
CA ARG A 215 13.84 23.37 11.68
C ARG A 215 12.35 23.54 11.88
N GLN A 216 11.91 23.39 13.13
CA GLN A 216 10.57 23.81 13.50
C GLN A 216 10.47 25.29 13.13
N ALA A 217 9.53 25.62 12.23
CA ALA A 217 9.13 27.00 12.03
C ALA A 217 8.51 27.46 13.37
N THR A 218 9.22 28.38 14.02
CA THR A 218 8.70 29.17 15.15
C THR A 218 7.59 30.09 14.67
#